data_0b508d0925f3833a40ad1772021df94c
#
_entry.id   0b508d0925f3833a40ad1772021df94c
#
_cell.length_a   1.000
_cell.length_b   1.000
_cell.length_c   1.000
_cell.angle_alpha   90.00
_cell.angle_beta   90.00
_cell.angle_gamma   90.00
#
_symmetry.space_group_name_H-M   'P 1'
#
loop_
_entity.id
_entity.type
_entity.pdbx_description
1 polymer ?
#
loop_
_entity_poly.entity_id
_entity_poly.type
_entity_poly.pdbx_seq_one_letter_code
_entity_poly.pdbx_strand_id
1 'polypeptide(L)'
;MVKRAILAVVIASVLAAPTFADMKVQIYDGFGTTNGGEFRAKVLEDPIGIYNKGDFISTFCLETKEYLSIGGIYYVTLSDNAIQGGVGPAGDPLDDQSKKIYNYWLDTLTHNASNADDVQNALWYQEGEGGSSNYLNSITASAANVKVMNLWTGAPYQGYAQDLLVRVPLPGAVLLGVLGMGVAGLRLRRRTER
;
A
#
# COMPACT_ATOMS: atom_id res chain seq x y z
N MET A 1 -4.61 58.04 20.56
CA MET A 1 -3.91 56.82 20.95
C MET A 1 -4.86 55.61 20.78
N VAL A 2 -4.70 54.86 19.72
CA VAL A 2 -5.56 53.69 19.44
C VAL A 2 -4.81 52.46 19.90
N LYS A 3 -5.33 51.79 20.96
CA LYS A 3 -4.79 50.51 21.47
C LYS A 3 -5.18 49.38 20.49
N ARG A 4 -4.20 48.82 19.78
CA ARG A 4 -4.37 47.60 18.98
C ARG A 4 -4.44 46.43 19.93
N ALA A 5 -5.60 45.80 20.04
CA ALA A 5 -5.77 44.50 20.70
C ALA A 5 -5.30 43.41 19.72
N ILE A 6 -4.23 42.67 20.09
CA ILE A 6 -3.77 41.50 19.35
C ILE A 6 -4.60 40.32 19.88
N LEU A 7 -5.51 39.81 19.06
CA LEU A 7 -6.26 38.59 19.31
C LEU A 7 -5.36 37.39 19.01
N ALA A 8 -4.80 36.78 20.04
CA ALA A 8 -4.07 35.53 19.93
C ALA A 8 -5.07 34.36 19.79
N VAL A 9 -5.23 33.84 18.59
CA VAL A 9 -5.99 32.60 18.37
C VAL A 9 -5.07 31.42 18.72
N VAL A 10 -5.28 30.83 19.90
CA VAL A 10 -4.64 29.56 20.30
C VAL A 10 -5.38 28.43 19.57
N ILE A 11 -4.80 27.92 18.49
CA ILE A 11 -5.26 26.68 17.86
C ILE A 11 -4.80 25.53 18.76
N ALA A 12 -5.69 25.04 19.60
CA ALA A 12 -5.51 23.78 20.32
C ALA A 12 -5.61 22.66 19.30
N SER A 13 -4.48 22.19 18.78
CA SER A 13 -4.39 20.93 18.03
C SER A 13 -4.68 19.80 19.02
N VAL A 14 -5.89 19.28 18.98
CA VAL A 14 -6.23 18.02 19.62
C VAL A 14 -5.43 16.95 18.91
N LEU A 15 -4.35 16.49 19.54
CA LEU A 15 -3.65 15.28 19.15
C LEU A 15 -4.61 14.11 19.44
N ALA A 16 -5.46 13.78 18.47
CA ALA A 16 -6.17 12.51 18.50
C ALA A 16 -5.08 11.42 18.47
N ALA A 17 -4.96 10.69 19.56
CA ALA A 17 -4.17 9.45 19.55
C ALA A 17 -4.68 8.60 18.40
N PRO A 18 -3.80 8.00 17.59
CA PRO A 18 -4.25 7.07 16.56
C PRO A 18 -5.02 5.97 17.28
N THR A 19 -6.33 5.93 17.09
CA THR A 19 -7.09 4.72 17.35
C THR A 19 -6.52 3.72 16.37
N PHE A 20 -5.91 2.64 16.87
CA PHE A 20 -5.52 1.53 16.03
C PHE A 20 -6.80 1.03 15.37
N ALA A 21 -6.95 1.36 14.11
CA ALA A 21 -8.06 0.92 13.31
C ALA A 21 -8.07 -0.61 13.35
N ASP A 22 -9.21 -1.22 13.62
CA ASP A 22 -9.38 -2.69 13.56
C ASP A 22 -9.46 -3.14 12.10
N MET A 23 -8.42 -2.81 11.32
CA MET A 23 -8.34 -3.23 9.93
C MET A 23 -8.34 -4.75 9.86
N LYS A 24 -9.31 -5.31 9.15
CA LYS A 24 -9.45 -6.76 8.96
C LYS A 24 -9.80 -7.08 7.53
N VAL A 25 -9.25 -8.19 7.06
CA VAL A 25 -9.58 -8.77 5.75
C VAL A 25 -9.97 -10.22 5.87
N GLN A 26 -10.80 -10.68 4.93
CA GLN A 26 -11.02 -12.10 4.66
C GLN A 26 -10.43 -12.43 3.30
N ILE A 27 -9.66 -13.51 3.23
CA ILE A 27 -8.94 -13.91 2.03
C ILE A 27 -9.80 -14.84 1.17
N TYR A 28 -9.83 -14.56 -0.11
CA TYR A 28 -10.46 -15.35 -1.15
C TYR A 28 -9.43 -15.69 -2.23
N ASP A 29 -9.70 -16.76 -2.95
CA ASP A 29 -8.95 -17.10 -4.15
C ASP A 29 -9.16 -16.07 -5.26
N GLY A 30 -8.12 -15.82 -6.04
CA GLY A 30 -8.10 -14.93 -7.19
C GLY A 30 -7.70 -15.66 -8.47
N PHE A 31 -6.93 -15.00 -9.32
CA PHE A 31 -6.39 -15.62 -10.53
C PHE A 31 -5.03 -16.25 -10.25
N GLY A 32 -4.69 -17.32 -10.97
CA GLY A 32 -3.40 -18.00 -10.90
C GLY A 32 -3.53 -19.43 -10.42
N THR A 33 -2.38 -20.04 -10.10
CA THR A 33 -2.28 -21.42 -9.65
C THR A 33 -2.16 -21.51 -8.13
N THR A 34 -2.39 -22.71 -7.56
CA THR A 34 -2.34 -22.96 -6.11
C THR A 34 -0.96 -22.74 -5.46
N ASN A 35 0.10 -22.56 -6.27
CA ASN A 35 1.46 -22.28 -5.77
C ASN A 35 1.81 -20.80 -5.77
N GLY A 36 0.84 -19.90 -5.98
CA GLY A 36 0.98 -18.47 -6.08
C GLY A 36 -0.09 -17.90 -7.00
N GLY A 37 0.01 -16.59 -7.26
CA GLY A 37 -0.96 -15.86 -8.07
C GLY A 37 -1.67 -14.80 -7.26
N GLU A 38 -2.77 -14.27 -7.81
CA GLU A 38 -3.58 -13.27 -7.14
C GLU A 38 -4.38 -13.86 -5.99
N PHE A 39 -4.43 -13.14 -4.89
CA PHE A 39 -5.46 -13.28 -3.86
C PHE A 39 -6.42 -12.09 -3.89
N ARG A 40 -7.61 -12.28 -3.37
CA ARG A 40 -8.60 -11.24 -3.19
C ARG A 40 -8.90 -11.08 -1.70
N ALA A 41 -8.46 -9.97 -1.12
CA ALA A 41 -8.70 -9.67 0.28
C ALA A 41 -9.93 -8.75 0.40
N LYS A 42 -11.02 -9.25 1.02
CA LYS A 42 -12.22 -8.45 1.29
C LYS A 42 -12.04 -7.66 2.57
N VAL A 43 -12.20 -6.35 2.51
CA VAL A 43 -12.16 -5.47 3.68
C VAL A 43 -13.40 -5.69 4.55
N LEU A 44 -13.21 -6.07 5.82
CA LEU A 44 -14.30 -6.41 6.74
C LEU A 44 -14.68 -5.27 7.69
N GLU A 45 -13.71 -4.49 8.11
CA GLU A 45 -13.88 -3.46 9.13
C GLU A 45 -13.44 -2.08 8.60
N ASP A 46 -12.47 -1.45 9.24
CA ASP A 46 -11.99 -0.11 8.86
C ASP A 46 -11.35 -0.08 7.47
N PRO A 47 -11.38 1.07 6.76
CA PRO A 47 -10.79 1.20 5.45
C PRO A 47 -9.30 0.85 5.42
N ILE A 48 -8.87 0.16 4.37
CA ILE A 48 -7.48 -0.21 4.12
C ILE A 48 -7.00 0.49 2.85
N GLY A 49 -6.08 1.43 3.00
CA GLY A 49 -5.59 2.21 1.86
C GLY A 49 -6.72 3.00 1.20
N ILE A 50 -7.01 2.70 -0.07
CA ILE A 50 -8.10 3.31 -0.85
C ILE A 50 -9.40 2.51 -0.80
N TYR A 51 -9.42 1.36 -0.13
CA TYR A 51 -10.52 0.40 -0.11
C TYR A 51 -11.38 0.57 1.13
N ASN A 52 -12.68 0.63 0.93
CA ASN A 52 -13.68 0.73 2.00
C ASN A 52 -14.17 -0.64 2.44
N LYS A 53 -14.87 -0.70 3.56
CA LYS A 53 -15.56 -1.93 4.01
C LYS A 53 -16.42 -2.52 2.90
N GLY A 54 -16.19 -3.78 2.62
CA GLY A 54 -16.87 -4.54 1.57
C GLY A 54 -16.12 -4.61 0.24
N ASP A 55 -15.16 -3.72 0.00
CA ASP A 55 -14.33 -3.74 -1.21
C ASP A 55 -13.39 -4.95 -1.21
N PHE A 56 -12.97 -5.34 -2.41
CA PHE A 56 -11.94 -6.36 -2.62
C PHE A 56 -10.64 -5.73 -3.06
N ILE A 57 -9.56 -6.09 -2.38
CA ILE A 57 -8.19 -5.78 -2.74
C ILE A 57 -7.65 -6.93 -3.58
N SER A 58 -7.22 -6.66 -4.81
CA SER A 58 -6.42 -7.58 -5.59
C SER A 58 -4.99 -7.52 -5.07
N THR A 59 -4.42 -8.64 -4.66
CA THR A 59 -3.14 -8.66 -3.93
C THR A 59 -2.32 -9.92 -4.23
N PHE A 60 -1.04 -9.88 -3.87
CA PHE A 60 -0.06 -10.96 -4.08
C PHE A 60 0.77 -11.17 -2.83
N CYS A 61 1.29 -12.40 -2.65
CA CYS A 61 2.24 -12.72 -1.61
C CYS A 61 3.61 -12.09 -1.89
N LEU A 62 4.27 -11.59 -0.85
CA LEU A 62 5.66 -11.13 -0.95
C LEU A 62 6.64 -12.27 -0.70
N GLU A 63 6.31 -13.22 0.15
CA GLU A 63 7.22 -14.25 0.62
C GLU A 63 6.73 -15.66 0.30
N THR A 64 7.67 -16.57 0.03
CA THR A 64 7.37 -17.95 -0.38
C THR A 64 7.23 -18.93 0.78
N LYS A 65 7.73 -18.58 1.97
CA LYS A 65 7.76 -19.46 3.16
C LYS A 65 6.65 -19.15 4.16
N GLU A 66 5.81 -18.19 3.85
CA GLU A 66 4.71 -17.78 4.69
C GLU A 66 3.38 -18.17 4.08
N TYR A 67 2.38 -18.41 4.93
CA TYR A 67 1.14 -19.01 4.48
C TYR A 67 -0.07 -18.27 5.02
N LEU A 68 -1.07 -18.16 4.16
CA LEU A 68 -2.42 -17.76 4.50
C LEU A 68 -3.41 -18.88 4.14
N SER A 69 -4.62 -18.80 4.68
CA SER A 69 -5.70 -19.73 4.36
C SER A 69 -6.81 -19.01 3.60
N ILE A 70 -7.27 -19.62 2.51
CA ILE A 70 -8.47 -19.18 1.82
C ILE A 70 -9.67 -19.27 2.77
N GLY A 71 -10.47 -18.22 2.86
CA GLY A 71 -11.54 -18.05 3.84
C GLY A 71 -11.08 -17.53 5.20
N GLY A 72 -9.76 -17.50 5.47
CA GLY A 72 -9.19 -16.98 6.72
C GLY A 72 -9.46 -15.49 6.90
N ILE A 73 -9.63 -15.09 8.16
CA ILE A 73 -9.79 -13.68 8.58
C ILE A 73 -8.53 -13.26 9.31
N TYR A 74 -7.98 -12.12 8.91
CA TYR A 74 -6.72 -11.59 9.44
C TYR A 74 -6.88 -10.14 9.87
N TYR A 75 -6.22 -9.77 10.95
CA TYR A 75 -5.95 -8.38 11.30
C TYR A 75 -4.85 -7.84 10.39
N VAL A 76 -4.85 -6.53 10.14
CA VAL A 76 -3.97 -5.88 9.18
C VAL A 76 -3.21 -4.73 9.82
N THR A 77 -1.91 -4.65 9.55
CA THR A 77 -1.12 -3.42 9.68
C THR A 77 -0.54 -3.04 8.34
N LEU A 78 -0.32 -1.73 8.12
CA LEU A 78 0.33 -1.23 6.91
C LEU A 78 1.74 -0.75 7.23
N SER A 79 2.70 -1.19 6.44
CA SER A 79 4.10 -0.80 6.56
C SER A 79 4.77 -0.59 5.19
N ASP A 80 6.06 -0.25 5.21
CA ASP A 80 6.89 -0.22 4.00
C ASP A 80 7.73 -1.50 3.85
N ASN A 81 7.64 -2.41 4.83
CA ASN A 81 8.47 -3.60 4.92
C ASN A 81 7.62 -4.85 5.09
N ALA A 82 8.04 -5.96 4.49
CA ALA A 82 7.65 -7.29 4.94
C ALA A 82 8.22 -7.55 6.35
N ILE A 83 7.57 -8.40 7.14
CA ILE A 83 7.99 -8.65 8.53
C ILE A 83 9.08 -9.70 8.59
N GLN A 84 8.96 -10.73 7.81
CA GLN A 84 9.95 -11.79 7.68
C GLN A 84 10.50 -11.79 6.26
N GLY A 85 11.52 -12.59 6.02
CA GLY A 85 12.24 -12.57 4.75
C GLY A 85 13.38 -11.55 4.73
N GLY A 86 14.00 -11.42 3.58
CA GLY A 86 15.03 -10.42 3.29
C GLY A 86 16.29 -10.45 4.12
N VAL A 87 17.03 -9.37 4.03
CA VAL A 87 18.41 -9.25 4.49
C VAL A 87 18.52 -8.34 5.71
N GLY A 88 18.10 -8.77 6.90
CA GLY A 88 18.45 -8.04 8.09
C GLY A 88 17.40 -7.97 9.20
N PRO A 89 17.78 -7.42 10.38
CA PRO A 89 16.93 -7.42 11.58
C PRO A 89 15.80 -6.37 11.56
N ALA A 90 15.69 -5.57 10.49
CA ALA A 90 14.70 -4.50 10.36
C ALA A 90 13.51 -4.86 9.45
N GLY A 91 13.36 -6.12 9.07
CA GLY A 91 12.42 -6.55 8.04
C GLY A 91 12.98 -6.37 6.63
N ASP A 92 12.17 -6.74 5.64
CA ASP A 92 12.50 -6.65 4.22
C ASP A 92 11.80 -5.44 3.59
N PRO A 93 12.53 -4.36 3.23
CA PRO A 93 11.93 -3.20 2.59
C PRO A 93 11.38 -3.57 1.22
N LEU A 94 10.11 -3.28 0.98
CA LEU A 94 9.44 -3.52 -0.30
C LEU A 94 10.18 -2.83 -1.46
N ASP A 95 10.66 -3.61 -2.43
CA ASP A 95 11.41 -3.12 -3.58
C ASP A 95 10.56 -2.20 -4.48
N ASP A 96 11.20 -1.17 -5.04
CA ASP A 96 10.50 -0.23 -5.92
C ASP A 96 10.03 -0.87 -7.23
N GLN A 97 10.72 -1.92 -7.71
CA GLN A 97 10.26 -2.65 -8.89
C GLN A 97 9.04 -3.52 -8.56
N SER A 98 8.96 -4.10 -7.38
CA SER A 98 7.76 -4.80 -6.90
C SER A 98 6.54 -3.88 -6.84
N LYS A 99 6.70 -2.66 -6.34
CA LYS A 99 5.64 -1.63 -6.36
C LYS A 99 5.17 -1.30 -7.78
N LYS A 100 6.11 -1.18 -8.74
CA LYS A 100 5.79 -0.95 -10.16
C LYS A 100 5.04 -2.12 -10.78
N ILE A 101 5.49 -3.35 -10.53
CA ILE A 101 4.83 -4.57 -11.00
C ILE A 101 3.39 -4.64 -10.50
N TYR A 102 3.18 -4.38 -9.22
CA TYR A 102 1.85 -4.38 -8.61
C TYR A 102 0.94 -3.30 -9.20
N ASN A 103 1.42 -2.07 -9.36
CA ASN A 103 0.65 -1.01 -10.01
C ASN A 103 0.35 -1.32 -11.48
N TYR A 104 1.29 -1.95 -12.18
CA TYR A 104 1.08 -2.37 -13.58
C TYR A 104 0.01 -3.45 -13.70
N TRP A 105 -0.05 -4.41 -12.74
CA TRP A 105 -1.14 -5.35 -12.63
C TRP A 105 -2.48 -4.65 -12.48
N LEU A 106 -2.59 -3.74 -11.52
CA LEU A 106 -3.85 -3.07 -11.21
C LEU A 106 -4.37 -2.16 -12.33
N ASP A 107 -3.48 -1.53 -13.10
CA ASP A 107 -3.84 -0.47 -14.03
C ASP A 107 -3.78 -0.89 -15.52
N THR A 108 -3.06 -1.95 -15.86
CA THR A 108 -2.69 -2.22 -17.26
C THR A 108 -2.94 -3.65 -17.70
N LEU A 109 -2.62 -4.63 -16.86
CA LEU A 109 -2.74 -6.04 -17.26
C LEU A 109 -4.18 -6.51 -17.31
N THR A 110 -4.45 -7.42 -18.25
CA THR A 110 -5.69 -8.21 -18.19
C THR A 110 -5.59 -9.21 -17.05
N HIS A 111 -6.54 -9.18 -16.14
CA HIS A 111 -6.59 -10.08 -15.00
C HIS A 111 -7.02 -11.48 -15.47
N ASN A 112 -6.08 -12.40 -15.48
CA ASN A 112 -6.24 -13.81 -15.80
C ASN A 112 -5.15 -14.64 -15.13
N ALA A 113 -5.28 -15.96 -15.14
CA ALA A 113 -4.37 -16.87 -14.44
C ALA A 113 -2.92 -16.74 -14.90
N SER A 114 -2.67 -16.67 -16.21
CA SER A 114 -1.30 -16.56 -16.75
C SER A 114 -0.60 -15.29 -16.30
N ASN A 115 -1.28 -14.14 -16.40
CA ASN A 115 -0.71 -12.86 -15.97
C ASN A 115 -0.53 -12.79 -14.45
N ALA A 116 -1.42 -13.42 -13.68
CA ALA A 116 -1.27 -13.49 -12.23
C ALA A 116 -0.05 -14.33 -11.81
N ASP A 117 0.17 -15.46 -12.48
CA ASP A 117 1.36 -16.29 -12.25
C ASP A 117 2.65 -15.55 -12.65
N ASP A 118 2.64 -14.81 -13.76
CA ASP A 118 3.78 -13.99 -14.17
C ASP A 118 4.09 -12.88 -13.16
N VAL A 119 3.06 -12.21 -12.65
CA VAL A 119 3.19 -11.17 -11.60
C VAL A 119 3.77 -11.76 -10.33
N GLN A 120 3.21 -12.88 -9.83
CA GLN A 120 3.69 -13.51 -8.60
C GLN A 120 5.16 -13.96 -8.73
N ASN A 121 5.54 -14.57 -9.85
CA ASN A 121 6.92 -14.96 -10.09
C ASN A 121 7.87 -13.77 -10.15
N ALA A 122 7.46 -12.67 -10.80
CA ALA A 122 8.25 -11.46 -10.90
C ALA A 122 8.43 -10.77 -9.54
N LEU A 123 7.39 -10.75 -8.69
CA LEU A 123 7.47 -10.22 -7.33
C LEU A 123 8.47 -11.02 -6.50
N TRP A 124 8.32 -12.33 -6.40
CA TRP A 124 9.25 -13.18 -5.66
C TRP A 124 10.69 -13.08 -6.14
N TYR A 125 10.89 -12.88 -7.44
CA TYR A 125 12.22 -12.64 -7.99
C TYR A 125 12.81 -11.32 -7.50
N GLN A 126 12.01 -10.23 -7.44
CA GLN A 126 12.48 -8.92 -6.98
C GLN A 126 12.76 -8.90 -5.48
N GLU A 127 11.91 -9.54 -4.68
CA GLU A 127 12.09 -9.62 -3.21
C GLU A 127 13.17 -10.64 -2.80
N GLY A 128 13.79 -11.35 -3.74
CA GLY A 128 14.84 -12.34 -3.43
C GLY A 128 14.31 -13.65 -2.83
N GLU A 129 13.00 -13.87 -2.92
CA GLU A 129 12.29 -15.02 -2.36
C GLU A 129 12.26 -16.25 -3.30
N GLY A 130 12.88 -16.18 -4.44
CA GLY A 130 12.83 -17.20 -5.48
C GLY A 130 12.11 -16.69 -6.72
N GLY A 131 11.14 -17.45 -7.24
CA GLY A 131 10.45 -17.06 -8.46
C GLY A 131 11.35 -17.05 -9.71
N SER A 132 10.90 -16.45 -10.77
CA SER A 132 11.67 -16.33 -12.01
C SER A 132 11.53 -14.94 -12.61
N SER A 133 12.64 -14.41 -13.13
CA SER A 133 12.62 -13.16 -13.86
C SER A 133 11.83 -13.31 -15.16
N ASN A 134 11.00 -12.30 -15.45
CA ASN A 134 10.25 -12.20 -16.70
C ASN A 134 10.20 -10.73 -17.17
N TYR A 135 9.42 -10.43 -18.20
CA TYR A 135 9.32 -9.09 -18.78
C TYR A 135 8.84 -8.01 -17.76
N LEU A 136 8.12 -8.39 -16.73
CA LEU A 136 7.62 -7.46 -15.69
C LEU A 136 8.75 -6.87 -14.84
N ASN A 137 9.89 -7.54 -14.74
CA ASN A 137 11.04 -7.05 -13.97
C ASN A 137 11.76 -5.86 -14.61
N SER A 138 11.38 -5.48 -15.83
CA SER A 138 11.93 -4.32 -16.55
C SER A 138 10.89 -3.27 -16.95
N ILE A 139 9.65 -3.38 -16.50
CA ILE A 139 8.60 -2.42 -16.85
C ILE A 139 8.84 -1.05 -16.21
N THR A 140 8.29 -0.03 -16.88
CA THR A 140 8.26 1.34 -16.38
C THR A 140 6.84 1.69 -15.97
N ALA A 141 6.60 1.75 -14.66
CA ALA A 141 5.33 2.16 -14.06
C ALA A 141 5.60 3.01 -12.81
N SER A 142 4.57 3.55 -12.19
CA SER A 142 4.70 4.28 -10.93
C SER A 142 4.98 3.30 -9.79
N ALA A 143 5.95 3.60 -8.94
CA ALA A 143 6.18 2.91 -7.66
C ALA A 143 5.42 3.56 -6.49
N ALA A 144 4.65 4.63 -6.75
CA ALA A 144 3.95 5.36 -5.70
C ALA A 144 2.76 4.60 -5.13
N ASN A 145 2.42 4.90 -3.90
CA ASN A 145 1.17 4.47 -3.25
C ASN A 145 1.01 2.97 -3.03
N VAL A 146 2.08 2.22 -2.97
CA VAL A 146 2.04 0.80 -2.61
C VAL A 146 2.67 0.62 -1.24
N LYS A 147 2.03 -0.16 -0.40
CA LYS A 147 2.47 -0.57 0.94
C LYS A 147 2.38 -2.08 1.10
N VAL A 148 3.03 -2.57 2.12
CA VAL A 148 2.86 -3.93 2.59
C VAL A 148 1.67 -3.97 3.56
N MET A 149 0.81 -4.94 3.35
CA MET A 149 -0.29 -5.32 4.22
C MET A 149 0.13 -6.54 5.02
N ASN A 150 0.66 -6.31 6.23
CA ASN A 150 1.10 -7.36 7.12
C ASN A 150 -0.10 -8.02 7.80
N LEU A 151 -0.26 -9.32 7.66
CA LEU A 151 -1.39 -10.08 8.17
C LEU A 151 -1.09 -10.74 9.52
N TRP A 152 -2.08 -10.73 10.42
CA TRP A 152 -1.99 -11.29 11.77
C TRP A 152 -3.22 -12.14 12.08
N THR A 153 -3.01 -13.30 12.71
CA THR A 153 -4.11 -14.21 13.07
C THR A 153 -4.85 -13.80 14.33
N GLY A 154 -4.27 -12.91 15.15
CA GLY A 154 -4.85 -12.44 16.41
C GLY A 154 -4.61 -10.96 16.68
N ALA A 155 -5.45 -10.38 17.53
CA ALA A 155 -5.30 -9.03 18.05
C ALA A 155 -4.54 -9.04 19.40
N PRO A 156 -3.80 -7.95 19.74
CA PRO A 156 -3.24 -6.95 18.85
C PRO A 156 -1.94 -7.48 18.20
N TYR A 157 -2.02 -7.83 16.92
CA TYR A 157 -0.88 -8.24 16.08
C TYR A 157 -0.08 -9.43 16.63
N GLN A 158 -0.79 -10.50 16.97
CA GLN A 158 -0.21 -11.77 17.39
C GLN A 158 -0.42 -12.84 16.32
N GLY A 159 0.53 -13.77 16.23
CA GLY A 159 0.44 -14.86 15.27
C GLY A 159 0.55 -14.31 13.83
N TYR A 160 1.78 -14.06 13.45
CA TYR A 160 2.11 -13.58 12.12
C TYR A 160 1.67 -14.55 11.02
N ALA A 161 1.26 -14.03 9.88
CA ALA A 161 0.88 -14.79 8.70
C ALA A 161 1.65 -14.30 7.47
N GLN A 162 1.00 -14.14 6.32
CA GLN A 162 1.62 -13.70 5.07
C GLN A 162 1.63 -12.18 4.93
N ASP A 163 2.67 -11.62 4.33
CA ASP A 163 2.73 -10.25 3.85
C ASP A 163 2.18 -10.12 2.43
N LEU A 164 1.28 -9.16 2.22
CA LEU A 164 0.60 -8.90 0.96
C LEU A 164 0.78 -7.44 0.50
N LEU A 165 0.49 -7.17 -0.76
CA LEU A 165 0.55 -5.82 -1.33
C LEU A 165 -0.80 -5.11 -1.26
N VAL A 166 -0.78 -3.79 -1.06
CA VAL A 166 -1.97 -2.95 -1.12
C VAL A 166 -1.66 -1.56 -1.66
N ARG A 167 -2.58 -1.02 -2.46
CA ARG A 167 -2.53 0.39 -2.88
C ARG A 167 -3.12 1.29 -1.80
N VAL A 168 -2.42 2.37 -1.48
CA VAL A 168 -2.85 3.38 -0.50
C VAL A 168 -3.08 4.75 -1.18
N PRO A 169 -3.81 5.69 -0.56
CA PRO A 169 -3.94 7.03 -1.11
C PRO A 169 -2.59 7.76 -1.20
N LEU A 170 -2.46 8.68 -2.14
CA LEU A 170 -1.36 9.66 -2.11
C LEU A 170 -1.40 10.44 -0.79
N PRO A 171 -0.25 10.62 -0.11
CA PRO A 171 -0.20 11.49 1.05
C PRO A 171 -0.79 12.87 0.71
N GLY A 172 -1.76 13.33 1.50
CA GLY A 172 -2.43 14.62 1.27
C GLY A 172 -1.47 15.81 1.16
N ALA A 173 -0.29 15.71 1.77
CA ALA A 173 0.78 16.69 1.65
C ALA A 173 1.28 16.86 0.20
N VAL A 174 1.30 15.82 -0.61
CA VAL A 174 1.68 15.89 -2.03
C VAL A 174 0.63 16.68 -2.80
N LEU A 175 -0.65 16.40 -2.57
CA LEU A 175 -1.76 17.11 -3.21
C LEU A 175 -1.76 18.59 -2.82
N LEU A 176 -1.58 18.91 -1.55
CA LEU A 176 -1.49 20.29 -1.05
C LEU A 176 -0.25 21.02 -1.59
N GLY A 177 0.88 20.33 -1.73
CA GLY A 177 2.11 20.87 -2.33
C GLY A 177 1.90 21.28 -3.79
N VAL A 178 1.27 20.42 -4.58
CA VAL A 178 0.96 20.71 -6.00
C VAL A 178 -0.02 21.88 -6.12
N LEU A 179 -1.07 21.91 -5.32
CA LEU A 179 -2.04 23.02 -5.28
C LEU A 179 -1.37 24.32 -4.82
N GLY A 180 -0.53 24.25 -3.78
CA GLY A 180 0.20 25.42 -3.26
C GLY A 180 1.16 26.03 -4.29
N MET A 181 1.92 25.20 -5.01
CA MET A 181 2.81 25.65 -6.09
C MET A 181 2.04 26.23 -7.27
N GLY A 182 0.89 25.66 -7.63
CA GLY A 182 0.01 26.19 -8.68
C GLY A 182 -0.49 27.60 -8.36
N VAL A 183 -0.97 27.82 -7.13
CA VAL A 183 -1.45 29.14 -6.68
C VAL A 183 -0.31 30.17 -6.61
N ALA A 184 0.88 29.75 -6.11
CA ALA A 184 2.05 30.63 -6.06
C ALA A 184 2.53 31.04 -7.46
N GLY A 185 2.59 30.07 -8.40
CA GLY A 185 2.96 30.33 -9.79
C GLY A 185 2.02 31.35 -10.49
N LEU A 186 0.70 31.20 -10.29
CA LEU A 186 -0.29 32.14 -10.83
C LEU A 186 -0.13 33.54 -10.25
N ARG A 187 0.21 33.69 -8.97
CA ARG A 187 0.45 35.02 -8.35
C ARG A 187 1.75 35.65 -8.84
N LEU A 188 2.80 34.90 -9.05
CA LEU A 188 4.06 35.39 -9.59
C LEU A 188 3.89 35.90 -11.03
N ARG A 189 3.19 35.15 -11.88
CA ARG A 189 2.92 35.57 -13.28
C ARG A 189 2.18 36.91 -13.36
N ARG A 190 1.17 37.12 -12.50
CA ARG A 190 0.43 38.41 -12.46
C ARG A 190 1.26 39.62 -11.99
N ARG A 191 2.38 39.39 -11.30
CA ARG A 191 3.29 40.46 -10.88
C ARG A 191 4.26 40.89 -11.97
N THR A 192 4.58 40.02 -12.92
CA THR A 192 5.53 40.31 -14.02
C THR A 192 4.85 41.04 -15.18
N GLU A 193 3.51 41.07 -15.23
CA GLU A 193 2.73 41.72 -16.27
C GLU A 193 2.26 43.14 -15.85
N ARG A 194 2.76 43.69 -14.74
CA ARG A 194 2.56 45.07 -14.26
C ARG A 194 3.89 45.82 -14.18
#